data_89873bbc6e3c22ed2699602865324bf8
#
_entry.id   89873bbc6e3c22ed2699602865324bf8
#
_cell.length_a   1.000
_cell.length_b   1.000
_cell.length_c   1.000
_cell.angle_alpha   90.00
_cell.angle_beta   90.00
_cell.angle_gamma   90.00
#
_symmetry.space_group_name_H-M   'P 1'
#
loop_
_entity.id
_entity.type
_entity.pdbx_description
1 polymer ?
#
loop_
_entity_poly.entity_id
_entity_poly.type
_entity_poly.pdbx_seq_one_letter_code
_entity_poly.pdbx_strand_id
1 'polypeptide(L)'
;MKSIVIGSGFGGIAAALRLRAKNHKVTLIEKHPDLGGRARVFKKNGFTFDAGPTVITAPYLIEELFTLFNKKSQDYIKLTPLKTWYRFIYEDGGVFDYSG
;
A
#
# COMPACT_ATOMS: atom_id res chain seq x y z
N MET A 1 -25.91 -1.45 -7.80
CA MET A 1 -25.38 -2.82 -8.04
C MET A 1 -24.70 -3.31 -6.77
N LYS A 2 -24.68 -4.63 -6.53
CA LYS A 2 -23.91 -5.25 -5.44
C LYS A 2 -22.66 -5.88 -6.02
N SER A 3 -21.52 -5.76 -5.33
CA SER A 3 -20.23 -6.32 -5.75
C SER A 3 -19.51 -6.95 -4.56
N ILE A 4 -18.84 -8.04 -4.82
CA ILE A 4 -17.97 -8.73 -3.83
C ILE A 4 -16.54 -8.68 -4.37
N VAL A 5 -15.63 -8.24 -3.52
CA VAL A 5 -14.17 -8.26 -3.77
C VAL A 5 -13.53 -9.24 -2.81
N ILE A 6 -12.75 -10.16 -3.32
CA ILE A 6 -12.07 -11.19 -2.53
C ILE A 6 -10.58 -10.86 -2.44
N GLY A 7 -10.10 -10.70 -1.21
CA GLY A 7 -8.73 -10.30 -0.89
C GLY A 7 -8.57 -8.81 -0.66
N SER A 8 -7.86 -8.44 0.40
CA SER A 8 -7.61 -7.06 0.83
C SER A 8 -6.16 -6.63 0.63
N GLY A 9 -5.46 -7.17 -0.35
CA GLY A 9 -4.21 -6.59 -0.83
C GLY A 9 -4.46 -5.24 -1.53
N PHE A 10 -3.43 -4.52 -1.93
CA PHE A 10 -3.57 -3.21 -2.59
C PHE A 10 -4.54 -3.24 -3.77
N GLY A 11 -4.46 -4.27 -4.62
CA GLY A 11 -5.37 -4.41 -5.77
C GLY A 11 -6.83 -4.58 -5.36
N GLY A 12 -7.11 -5.41 -4.35
CA GLY A 12 -8.46 -5.63 -3.84
C GLY A 12 -9.04 -4.39 -3.17
N ILE A 13 -8.24 -3.68 -2.36
CA ILE A 13 -8.65 -2.42 -1.74
C ILE A 13 -8.95 -1.36 -2.82
N ALA A 14 -8.05 -1.21 -3.80
CA ALA A 14 -8.25 -0.25 -4.89
C ALA A 14 -9.50 -0.58 -5.74
N ALA A 15 -9.74 -1.85 -6.04
CA ALA A 15 -10.94 -2.28 -6.75
C ALA A 15 -12.21 -1.99 -5.95
N ALA A 16 -12.21 -2.31 -4.64
CA ALA A 16 -13.35 -2.06 -3.77
C ALA A 16 -13.67 -0.56 -3.67
N LEU A 17 -12.67 0.29 -3.52
CA LEU A 17 -12.83 1.75 -3.47
C LEU A 17 -13.37 2.30 -4.79
N ARG A 18 -12.83 1.90 -5.94
CA ARG A 18 -13.30 2.34 -7.25
C ARG A 18 -14.74 1.89 -7.54
N LEU A 19 -15.11 0.66 -7.16
CA LEU A 19 -16.50 0.19 -7.26
C LEU A 19 -17.42 1.01 -6.33
N ARG A 20 -16.95 1.30 -5.13
CA ARG A 20 -17.72 2.13 -4.19
C ARG A 20 -17.93 3.56 -4.71
N ALA A 21 -16.91 4.17 -5.32
CA ALA A 21 -17.02 5.48 -5.98
C ALA A 21 -18.01 5.48 -7.14
N LYS A 22 -18.25 4.32 -7.76
CA LYS A 22 -19.30 4.11 -8.77
C LYS A 22 -20.65 3.71 -8.18
N ASN A 23 -20.90 3.99 -6.90
CA ASN A 23 -22.15 3.71 -6.18
C ASN A 23 -22.52 2.22 -6.06
N HIS A 24 -21.56 1.29 -6.18
CA HIS A 24 -21.81 -0.10 -5.84
C HIS A 24 -21.91 -0.28 -4.31
N LYS A 25 -22.80 -1.17 -3.87
CA LYS A 25 -22.72 -1.73 -2.51
C LYS A 25 -21.65 -2.81 -2.52
N VAL A 26 -20.48 -2.52 -1.94
CA VAL A 26 -19.30 -3.40 -1.99
C VAL A 26 -19.17 -4.17 -0.67
N THR A 27 -18.91 -5.47 -0.78
CA THR A 27 -18.44 -6.34 0.31
C THR A 27 -17.01 -6.77 0.00
N LEU A 28 -16.06 -6.44 0.88
CA LEU A 28 -14.69 -6.90 0.81
C LEU A 28 -14.51 -8.09 1.75
N ILE A 29 -14.03 -9.22 1.23
CA ILE A 29 -13.79 -10.44 1.99
C ILE A 29 -12.29 -10.69 2.08
N GLU A 30 -11.78 -10.90 3.29
CA GLU A 30 -10.39 -11.23 3.58
C GLU A 30 -10.31 -12.49 4.45
N LYS A 31 -9.38 -13.40 4.12
CA LYS A 31 -9.18 -14.64 4.87
C LYS A 31 -8.32 -14.47 6.13
N HIS A 32 -7.52 -13.42 6.20
CA HIS A 32 -6.66 -13.11 7.33
C HIS A 32 -7.31 -12.09 8.26
N PRO A 33 -6.95 -12.05 9.55
CA PRO A 33 -7.45 -11.03 10.48
C PRO A 33 -6.97 -9.63 10.12
N ASP A 34 -5.84 -9.51 9.40
CA ASP A 34 -5.22 -8.25 9.02
C ASP A 34 -5.41 -7.97 7.53
N LEU A 35 -5.67 -6.71 7.19
CA LEU A 35 -5.74 -6.23 5.82
C LEU A 35 -4.34 -5.98 5.24
N GLY A 36 -4.26 -5.80 3.93
CA GLY A 36 -3.04 -5.35 3.24
C GLY A 36 -2.33 -6.44 2.43
N GLY A 37 -2.69 -7.70 2.57
CA GLY A 37 -2.09 -8.80 1.80
C GLY A 37 -0.58 -8.90 2.03
N ARG A 38 0.22 -8.78 0.97
CA ARG A 38 1.70 -8.81 1.06
C ARG A 38 2.31 -7.54 1.67
N ALA A 39 1.55 -6.46 1.78
CA ALA A 39 1.97 -5.22 2.44
C ALA A 39 1.44 -5.08 3.87
N ARG A 40 0.90 -6.16 4.44
CA ARG A 40 0.45 -6.14 5.84
C ARG A 40 1.62 -6.02 6.80
N VAL A 41 1.30 -5.57 8.00
CA VAL A 41 2.22 -5.53 9.14
C VAL A 41 1.87 -6.67 10.09
N PHE A 42 2.87 -7.31 10.69
CA PHE A 42 2.64 -8.29 11.76
C PHE A 42 3.47 -7.96 13.00
N LYS A 43 2.94 -8.37 14.15
CA LYS A 43 3.57 -8.13 15.45
C LYS A 43 3.96 -9.46 16.09
N LYS A 44 5.18 -9.54 16.58
CA LYS A 44 5.69 -10.71 17.29
C LYS A 44 6.63 -10.29 18.41
N ASN A 45 6.40 -10.80 19.62
CA ASN A 45 7.24 -10.54 20.81
C ASN A 45 7.50 -9.04 21.08
N GLY A 46 6.49 -8.18 20.87
CA GLY A 46 6.60 -6.74 21.06
C GLY A 46 7.23 -5.97 19.88
N PHE A 47 7.71 -6.66 18.86
CA PHE A 47 8.27 -6.06 17.64
C PHE A 47 7.22 -5.98 16.53
N THR A 48 7.36 -4.96 15.70
CA THR A 48 6.53 -4.74 14.51
C THR A 48 7.36 -4.97 13.26
N PHE A 49 6.87 -5.80 12.35
CA PHE A 49 7.55 -6.16 11.11
C PHE A 49 6.67 -5.83 9.91
N ASP A 50 7.24 -5.16 8.92
CA ASP A 50 6.63 -5.01 7.61
C ASP A 50 6.80 -6.32 6.82
N ALA A 51 5.69 -6.85 6.28
CA ALA A 51 5.72 -8.11 5.54
C ALA A 51 6.11 -7.94 4.06
N GLY A 52 6.28 -6.72 3.61
CA GLY A 52 6.50 -6.43 2.19
C GLY A 52 7.20 -5.10 1.93
N PRO A 53 6.88 -4.46 0.82
CA PRO A 53 7.55 -3.25 0.38
C PRO A 53 7.37 -2.10 1.37
N THR A 54 8.47 -1.41 1.66
CA THR A 54 8.52 -0.21 2.51
C THR A 54 8.69 1.07 1.71
N VAL A 55 9.10 0.95 0.45
CA VAL A 55 9.26 2.08 -0.48
C VAL A 55 8.06 2.15 -1.41
N ILE A 56 7.37 3.30 -1.39
CA ILE A 56 6.23 3.60 -2.27
C ILE A 56 6.75 4.33 -3.49
N THR A 57 6.80 3.66 -4.64
CA THR A 57 7.33 4.21 -5.89
C THR A 57 6.31 5.01 -6.70
N ALA A 58 5.01 4.85 -6.41
CA ALA A 58 3.93 5.51 -7.13
C ALA A 58 2.88 6.09 -6.16
N PRO A 59 3.23 7.10 -5.35
CA PRO A 59 2.34 7.68 -4.34
C PRO A 59 1.05 8.24 -4.94
N TYR A 60 1.11 8.76 -6.18
CA TYR A 60 -0.06 9.30 -6.89
C TYR A 60 -1.20 8.28 -7.06
N LEU A 61 -0.91 6.99 -7.15
CA LEU A 61 -1.94 5.94 -7.21
C LEU A 61 -2.71 5.80 -5.89
N ILE A 62 -2.05 6.06 -4.78
CA ILE A 62 -2.70 6.10 -3.46
C ILE A 62 -3.52 7.39 -3.34
N GLU A 63 -2.95 8.53 -3.73
CA GLU A 63 -3.62 9.84 -3.69
C GLU A 63 -4.91 9.84 -4.50
N GLU A 64 -4.90 9.21 -5.69
CA GLU A 64 -6.10 9.06 -6.53
C GLU A 64 -7.25 8.41 -5.76
N LEU A 65 -6.99 7.34 -4.99
CA LEU A 65 -8.03 6.64 -4.25
C LEU A 65 -8.69 7.51 -3.18
N PHE A 66 -7.94 8.38 -2.53
CA PHE A 66 -8.49 9.36 -1.58
C PHE A 66 -9.32 10.44 -2.29
N THR A 67 -8.84 10.91 -3.44
CA THR A 67 -9.52 11.91 -4.26
C THR A 67 -10.91 11.45 -4.72
N LEU A 68 -11.10 10.16 -4.99
CA LEU A 68 -12.41 9.58 -5.33
C LEU A 68 -13.49 9.86 -4.26
N PHE A 69 -13.10 10.15 -3.03
CA PHE A 69 -13.99 10.42 -1.90
C PHE A 69 -13.83 11.84 -1.35
N ASN A 70 -13.28 12.77 -2.14
CA ASN A 70 -13.01 14.16 -1.75
C ASN A 70 -12.15 14.25 -0.47
N LYS A 71 -11.17 13.34 -0.32
CA LYS A 71 -10.23 13.27 0.79
C LYS A 71 -8.81 13.54 0.30
N LYS A 72 -7.95 14.04 1.21
CA LYS A 72 -6.52 14.22 0.97
C LYS A 72 -5.76 13.08 1.64
N SER A 73 -4.90 12.39 0.92
CA SER A 73 -4.13 11.27 1.44
C SER A 73 -3.24 11.69 2.62
N GLN A 74 -2.71 12.91 2.60
CA GLN A 74 -1.84 13.49 3.62
C GLN A 74 -2.49 13.60 5.00
N ASP A 75 -3.83 13.65 5.08
CA ASP A 75 -4.56 13.67 6.35
C ASP A 75 -4.57 12.29 7.04
N TYR A 76 -4.21 11.22 6.32
CA TYR A 76 -4.27 9.83 6.77
C TYR A 76 -2.91 9.13 6.72
N ILE A 77 -2.06 9.46 5.75
CA ILE A 77 -0.79 8.79 5.47
C ILE A 77 0.30 9.84 5.33
N LYS A 78 1.35 9.74 6.15
CA LYS A 78 2.54 10.57 6.03
C LYS A 78 3.57 9.81 5.18
N LEU A 79 3.82 10.26 3.97
CA LEU A 79 4.90 9.78 3.12
C LEU A 79 6.12 10.71 3.29
N THR A 80 7.28 10.12 3.47
CA THR A 80 8.55 10.85 3.58
C THR A 80 9.38 10.58 2.32
N PRO A 81 9.73 11.61 1.53
CA PRO A 81 10.60 11.43 0.38
C PRO A 81 11.95 10.86 0.77
N LEU A 82 12.42 9.86 0.05
CA LEU A 82 13.74 9.27 0.24
C LEU A 82 14.72 9.84 -0.78
N LYS A 83 15.90 10.22 -0.32
CA LYS A 83 16.99 10.67 -1.20
C LYS A 83 17.57 9.49 -1.98
N THR A 84 17.77 8.36 -1.31
CA THR A 84 18.19 7.10 -1.92
C THR A 84 17.09 6.08 -1.67
N TRP A 85 16.56 5.47 -2.74
CA TRP A 85 15.51 4.45 -2.64
C TRP A 85 16.08 3.09 -2.32
N TYR A 86 17.15 2.70 -3.05
CA TYR A 86 17.85 1.44 -2.87
C TYR A 86 19.36 1.66 -2.99
N ARG A 87 20.12 1.01 -2.11
CA ARG A 87 21.57 0.96 -2.16
C ARG A 87 21.99 -0.47 -2.45
N PHE A 88 22.73 -0.66 -3.52
CA PHE A 88 23.37 -1.91 -3.89
C PHE A 88 24.83 -1.85 -3.45
N ILE A 89 25.25 -2.86 -2.70
CA ILE A 89 26.63 -3.01 -2.25
C ILE A 89 27.16 -4.28 -2.90
N TYR A 90 28.23 -4.16 -3.67
CA TYR A 90 28.86 -5.26 -4.39
C TYR A 90 29.96 -5.91 -3.53
N GLU A 91 30.33 -7.16 -3.86
CA GLU A 91 31.37 -7.91 -3.14
C GLU A 91 32.73 -7.23 -3.20
N ASP A 92 33.03 -6.50 -4.26
CA ASP A 92 34.25 -5.71 -4.44
C ASP A 92 34.29 -4.39 -3.65
N GLY A 93 33.22 -4.11 -2.88
CA GLY A 93 33.04 -2.87 -2.12
C GLY A 93 32.44 -1.72 -2.94
N GLY A 94 32.13 -1.93 -4.23
CA GLY A 94 31.43 -0.97 -5.05
C GLY A 94 30.03 -0.65 -4.51
N VAL A 95 29.58 0.59 -4.64
CA VAL A 95 28.25 1.04 -4.19
C VAL A 95 27.51 1.73 -5.33
N PHE A 96 26.25 1.36 -5.51
CA PHE A 96 25.34 2.02 -6.44
C PHE A 96 24.06 2.43 -5.71
N ASP A 97 23.75 3.73 -5.74
CA ASP A 97 22.52 4.30 -5.19
C ASP A 97 21.51 4.56 -6.31
N TYR A 98 20.32 3.97 -6.15
CA TYR A 98 19.18 4.22 -7.01
C TYR A 98 18.21 5.18 -6.31
N SER A 99 17.91 6.28 -6.95
CA SER A 99 17.07 7.37 -6.41
C SER A 99 15.77 7.62 -7.17
N GLY A 100 15.47 6.82 -8.20
CA GLY A 100 14.28 6.95 -9.02
C GLY A 100 14.47 7.80 -10.26
#